data_f37e29e3a56cfb64b2c7c237fe09b99f
#
_entry.id   f37e29e3a56cfb64b2c7c237fe09b99f
#
_cell.length_a   1.000
_cell.length_b   1.000
_cell.length_c   1.000
_cell.angle_alpha   90.00
_cell.angle_beta   90.00
_cell.angle_gamma   90.00
#
_symmetry.space_group_name_H-M   'P 1'
#
loop_
_entity.id
_entity.type
_entity.pdbx_description
1 polymer ?
#
loop_
_entity_poly.entity_id
_entity_poly.type
_entity_poly.pdbx_seq_one_letter_code
_entity_poly.pdbx_strand_id
1 'polypeptide(L)'
;MKYLTIVIGLFFFVGCFKEKTKINQVKNISFVKAERKPTIIDSLITEQEIQEFVQKLNYPYYRFKDRNDSIKTYKTLEKFELKKIKEFDRSYKEDIDSITKIIADSLKITESYYKSDIDNNGFLDMVIIGDSKCCSSFTALEPNSTRSSDYSVYALMNFGNDSINPVNLKRLSFILYSIIPKIEYLKDKPQLTIFEPPQFSWPDNEKISNLKKIELAYKFGTFVEYNTNPKKYSIESIEYKTEGCYGNCPVFKLIICNDQTATLSAVEFNSLEPNLFEYSISRELKGEFETIIDIKNYKDIIDLLNYLDFPSLENDYYFSATDQPSSQLTIMYDNGKTKIISDYGKKGTHGLVKIYNMISNLRTNQKWNKITEN
;
A
#
# COMPACT_ATOMS: atom_id res chain seq x y z
N MET A 1 -12.83 -56.58 -73.37
CA MET A 1 -11.45 -56.33 -72.95
C MET A 1 -11.41 -56.02 -71.51
N LYS A 2 -10.86 -56.93 -70.71
CA LYS A 2 -10.81 -56.82 -69.24
C LYS A 2 -9.45 -56.26 -68.81
N TYR A 3 -9.39 -55.17 -68.11
CA TYR A 3 -8.17 -54.70 -67.47
C TYR A 3 -8.21 -55.12 -66.00
N LEU A 4 -7.18 -55.90 -65.63
CA LEU A 4 -6.92 -56.43 -64.30
C LEU A 4 -6.03 -55.41 -63.61
N THR A 5 -6.51 -54.78 -62.53
CA THR A 5 -5.73 -53.85 -61.73
C THR A 5 -5.18 -54.57 -60.49
N ILE A 6 -3.87 -54.75 -60.45
CA ILE A 6 -3.17 -55.34 -59.29
C ILE A 6 -2.96 -54.26 -58.24
N VAL A 7 -3.50 -54.46 -57.04
CA VAL A 7 -3.25 -53.62 -55.88
C VAL A 7 -2.18 -54.28 -55.04
N ILE A 8 -1.01 -53.63 -54.98
CA ILE A 8 0.08 -54.03 -54.10
C ILE A 8 -0.14 -53.40 -52.71
N GLY A 9 -0.46 -54.23 -51.74
CA GLY A 9 -0.60 -53.83 -50.33
C GLY A 9 0.78 -53.76 -49.70
N LEU A 10 1.19 -52.55 -49.26
CA LEU A 10 2.32 -52.34 -48.39
C LEU A 10 1.92 -52.52 -46.94
N PHE A 11 2.38 -53.59 -46.32
CA PHE A 11 2.29 -53.81 -44.88
C PHE A 11 3.36 -52.97 -44.15
N PHE A 12 2.95 -51.95 -43.44
CA PHE A 12 3.82 -51.28 -42.48
C PHE A 12 3.72 -52.04 -41.14
N PHE A 13 4.82 -52.64 -40.73
CA PHE A 13 5.00 -53.14 -39.36
C PHE A 13 5.21 -51.95 -38.45
N VAL A 14 4.19 -51.62 -37.62
CA VAL A 14 4.35 -50.72 -36.50
C VAL A 14 4.89 -51.51 -35.32
N GLY A 15 6.21 -51.43 -35.13
CA GLY A 15 6.87 -51.94 -33.91
C GLY A 15 6.49 -51.09 -32.72
N CYS A 16 5.75 -51.69 -31.76
CA CYS A 16 5.54 -51.11 -30.44
C CYS A 16 6.86 -51.09 -29.67
N PHE A 17 7.53 -49.94 -29.62
CA PHE A 17 8.54 -49.69 -28.62
C PHE A 17 7.81 -49.34 -27.29
N LYS A 18 7.85 -50.26 -26.31
CA LYS A 18 7.53 -49.98 -24.92
C LYS A 18 8.65 -49.16 -24.32
N GLU A 19 8.50 -47.83 -24.32
CA GLU A 19 9.28 -47.02 -23.40
C GLU A 19 8.88 -47.32 -21.95
N LYS A 20 9.84 -47.83 -21.20
CA LYS A 20 9.74 -47.95 -19.76
C LYS A 20 9.82 -46.54 -19.19
N THR A 21 8.64 -45.92 -18.97
CA THR A 21 8.53 -44.70 -18.14
C THR A 21 9.06 -45.03 -16.75
N LYS A 22 10.25 -44.53 -16.45
CA LYS A 22 10.73 -44.47 -15.06
C LYS A 22 9.80 -43.53 -14.32
N ILE A 23 8.92 -44.10 -13.54
CA ILE A 23 8.17 -43.37 -12.51
C ILE A 23 9.22 -42.84 -11.53
N ASN A 24 9.64 -41.60 -11.71
CA ASN A 24 10.33 -40.89 -10.67
C ASN A 24 9.39 -40.83 -9.47
N GLN A 25 9.72 -41.56 -8.44
CA GLN A 25 9.08 -41.39 -7.14
C GLN A 25 9.25 -39.92 -6.78
N VAL A 26 8.14 -39.16 -6.82
CA VAL A 26 8.06 -37.85 -6.21
C VAL A 26 8.37 -38.09 -4.75
N LYS A 27 9.60 -37.76 -4.34
CA LYS A 27 9.95 -37.68 -2.94
C LYS A 27 8.91 -36.73 -2.35
N ASN A 28 8.10 -37.28 -1.44
CA ASN A 28 7.30 -36.47 -0.54
C ASN A 28 8.29 -35.55 0.19
N ILE A 29 8.42 -34.31 -0.33
CA ILE A 29 9.07 -33.25 0.40
C ILE A 29 8.08 -32.95 1.51
N SER A 30 8.27 -33.59 2.66
CA SER A 30 7.66 -33.12 3.89
C SER A 30 8.17 -31.69 4.06
N PHE A 31 7.28 -30.71 3.89
CA PHE A 31 7.56 -29.36 4.31
C PHE A 31 7.80 -29.42 5.82
N VAL A 32 9.06 -29.50 6.20
CA VAL A 32 9.46 -29.24 7.57
C VAL A 32 9.05 -27.79 7.80
N LYS A 33 7.97 -27.59 8.57
CA LYS A 33 7.57 -26.26 9.04
C LYS A 33 8.80 -25.71 9.74
N ALA A 34 9.43 -24.69 9.14
CA ALA A 34 10.63 -24.09 9.70
C ALA A 34 10.34 -23.76 11.17
N GLU A 35 11.21 -24.21 12.06
CA GLU A 35 11.04 -24.02 13.50
C GLU A 35 11.00 -22.51 13.74
N ARG A 36 9.83 -22.00 14.17
CA ARG A 36 9.57 -20.58 14.33
C ARG A 36 10.47 -20.03 15.44
N LYS A 37 11.34 -19.08 15.12
CA LYS A 37 12.19 -18.42 16.11
C LYS A 37 11.37 -17.41 16.93
N PRO A 38 11.35 -17.55 18.26
CA PRO A 38 10.67 -16.57 19.12
C PRO A 38 11.32 -15.17 18.98
N THR A 39 10.49 -14.14 19.01
CA THR A 39 10.89 -12.73 18.97
C THR A 39 10.23 -11.97 20.09
N ILE A 40 10.49 -10.67 20.20
CA ILE A 40 9.82 -9.80 21.19
C ILE A 40 8.29 -9.89 21.09
N ILE A 41 7.73 -9.97 19.86
CA ILE A 41 6.27 -10.07 19.66
C ILE A 41 5.69 -11.35 20.30
N ASP A 42 6.46 -12.43 20.33
CA ASP A 42 6.02 -13.69 20.96
C ASP A 42 5.84 -13.55 22.47
N SER A 43 6.69 -12.78 23.12
CA SER A 43 6.71 -12.61 24.59
C SER A 43 5.68 -11.63 25.12
N LEU A 44 5.15 -10.72 24.28
CA LEU A 44 4.12 -9.76 24.67
C LEU A 44 2.78 -10.50 24.88
N ILE A 45 2.21 -10.48 26.09
CA ILE A 45 0.99 -11.23 26.41
C ILE A 45 -0.17 -10.30 26.75
N THR A 46 0.09 -9.22 27.47
CA THR A 46 -0.93 -8.29 27.94
C THR A 46 -1.06 -7.06 27.05
N GLU A 47 -2.24 -6.45 27.04
CA GLU A 47 -2.47 -5.17 26.34
C GLU A 47 -1.48 -4.09 26.81
N GLN A 48 -1.16 -4.06 28.10
CA GLN A 48 -0.20 -3.08 28.65
C GLN A 48 1.21 -3.29 28.08
N GLU A 49 1.73 -4.54 28.06
CA GLU A 49 3.05 -4.84 27.47
C GLU A 49 3.11 -4.46 25.99
N ILE A 50 2.04 -4.76 25.25
CA ILE A 50 1.94 -4.43 23.84
C ILE A 50 1.92 -2.91 23.66
N GLN A 51 1.13 -2.19 24.42
CA GLN A 51 1.05 -0.75 24.35
C GLN A 51 2.41 -0.09 24.66
N GLU A 52 3.07 -0.52 25.74
CA GLU A 52 4.40 -0.01 26.10
C GLU A 52 5.45 -0.32 25.01
N PHE A 53 5.36 -1.48 24.38
CA PHE A 53 6.21 -1.85 23.26
C PHE A 53 5.96 -0.93 22.06
N VAL A 54 4.70 -0.74 21.66
CA VAL A 54 4.30 0.11 20.53
C VAL A 54 4.76 1.55 20.71
N GLN A 55 4.59 2.10 21.91
CA GLN A 55 4.99 3.47 22.23
C GLN A 55 6.51 3.71 22.17
N LYS A 56 7.31 2.65 22.31
CA LYS A 56 8.78 2.72 22.19
C LYS A 56 9.27 2.66 20.74
N LEU A 57 8.43 2.31 19.77
CA LEU A 57 8.81 2.26 18.37
C LEU A 57 9.17 3.66 17.86
N ASN A 58 10.32 3.74 17.17
CA ASN A 58 10.84 5.01 16.63
C ASN A 58 10.23 5.38 15.27
N TYR A 59 9.46 4.51 14.68
CA TYR A 59 8.85 4.66 13.37
C TYR A 59 7.37 4.18 13.44
N PRO A 60 6.44 4.75 12.69
CA PRO A 60 6.63 5.88 11.77
C PRO A 60 6.81 7.22 12.52
N TYR A 61 7.46 8.15 11.85
CA TYR A 61 7.62 9.52 12.34
C TYR A 61 7.37 10.52 11.21
N TYR A 62 7.02 11.76 11.58
CA TYR A 62 7.01 12.90 10.69
C TYR A 62 7.83 14.03 11.27
N ARG A 63 8.36 14.87 10.40
CA ARG A 63 9.13 16.06 10.76
C ARG A 63 8.31 17.28 10.37
N PHE A 64 8.30 18.25 11.25
CA PHE A 64 7.58 19.48 11.04
C PHE A 64 8.52 20.67 11.29
N LYS A 65 8.54 21.60 10.33
CA LYS A 65 9.28 22.85 10.46
C LYS A 65 8.32 23.95 10.86
N ASP A 66 8.51 24.50 12.06
CA ASP A 66 7.68 25.56 12.59
C ASP A 66 8.03 26.93 11.96
N ARG A 67 7.27 27.97 12.30
CA ARG A 67 7.46 29.33 11.79
C ARG A 67 8.81 29.96 12.18
N ASN A 68 9.49 29.38 13.17
CA ASN A 68 10.80 29.84 13.65
C ASN A 68 11.95 29.01 13.06
N ASP A 69 11.70 28.29 11.96
CA ASP A 69 12.66 27.39 11.31
C ASP A 69 13.15 26.22 12.19
N SER A 70 12.47 25.96 13.31
CA SER A 70 12.79 24.83 14.20
C SER A 70 12.15 23.54 13.67
N ILE A 71 12.98 22.49 13.50
CA ILE A 71 12.50 21.18 13.04
C ILE A 71 12.21 20.30 14.26
N LYS A 72 10.96 19.89 14.40
CA LYS A 72 10.50 18.94 15.42
C LYS A 72 10.19 17.60 14.76
N THR A 73 10.59 16.51 15.42
CA THR A 73 10.27 15.15 15.02
C THR A 73 9.23 14.59 15.96
N TYR A 74 8.15 14.09 15.39
CA TYR A 74 7.04 13.47 16.12
C TYR A 74 6.94 12.00 15.76
N LYS A 75 7.01 11.14 16.77
CA LYS A 75 6.79 9.70 16.60
C LYS A 75 5.30 9.43 16.60
N THR A 76 4.79 8.82 15.55
CA THR A 76 3.34 8.65 15.38
C THR A 76 2.72 7.74 16.45
N LEU A 77 3.49 6.78 16.96
CA LEU A 77 3.00 5.78 17.92
C LEU A 77 3.37 6.11 19.38
N GLU A 78 4.06 7.23 19.66
CA GLU A 78 4.52 7.58 21.02
C GLU A 78 3.39 7.69 22.06
N LYS A 79 2.22 8.11 21.61
CA LYS A 79 1.01 8.25 22.45
C LYS A 79 -0.09 7.26 22.11
N PHE A 80 0.25 6.21 21.34
CA PHE A 80 -0.72 5.22 20.91
C PHE A 80 -1.31 4.48 22.12
N GLU A 81 -2.65 4.39 22.18
CA GLU A 81 -3.36 3.60 23.16
C GLU A 81 -4.13 2.49 22.47
N LEU A 82 -3.88 1.23 22.88
CA LEU A 82 -4.70 0.11 22.44
C LEU A 82 -6.15 0.33 22.87
N LYS A 83 -7.07 0.16 21.92
CA LYS A 83 -8.49 0.38 22.18
C LYS A 83 -9.33 -0.52 21.27
N LYS A 84 -10.28 -1.27 21.84
CA LYS A 84 -11.17 -2.14 21.06
C LYS A 84 -12.15 -1.28 20.26
N ILE A 85 -12.56 -1.73 19.07
CA ILE A 85 -13.48 -0.99 18.20
C ILE A 85 -14.76 -0.56 18.94
N LYS A 86 -15.31 -1.44 19.78
CA LYS A 86 -16.53 -1.15 20.57
C LYS A 86 -16.37 -0.01 21.59
N GLU A 87 -15.13 0.26 22.02
CA GLU A 87 -14.81 1.24 23.08
C GLU A 87 -14.64 2.66 22.55
N PHE A 88 -14.59 2.84 21.23
CA PHE A 88 -14.63 4.16 20.62
C PHE A 88 -16.04 4.75 20.73
N ASP A 89 -16.20 5.90 21.37
CA ASP A 89 -17.49 6.56 21.49
C ASP A 89 -17.75 7.43 20.27
N ARG A 90 -19.01 7.54 19.87
CA ARG A 90 -19.44 8.49 18.84
C ARG A 90 -19.57 9.87 19.44
N SER A 91 -18.47 10.52 19.80
CA SER A 91 -18.50 11.97 19.98
C SER A 91 -18.29 12.63 18.60
N TYR A 92 -18.67 13.91 18.45
CA TYR A 92 -18.50 14.71 17.22
C TYR A 92 -17.07 14.66 16.63
N LYS A 93 -16.16 14.00 17.29
CA LYS A 93 -14.73 13.94 17.00
C LYS A 93 -14.20 12.51 16.84
N GLU A 94 -15.03 11.48 16.90
CA GLU A 94 -14.58 10.10 16.83
C GLU A 94 -14.83 9.47 15.48
N ASP A 95 -13.84 8.69 15.04
CA ASP A 95 -13.73 8.10 13.70
C ASP A 95 -14.53 6.82 13.52
N ILE A 96 -15.37 6.42 14.51
CA ILE A 96 -16.12 5.16 14.41
C ILE A 96 -17.60 5.40 14.63
N ASP A 97 -18.38 5.05 13.63
CA ASP A 97 -19.83 5.05 13.69
C ASP A 97 -20.40 3.73 14.23
N SER A 98 -21.70 3.72 14.54
CA SER A 98 -22.42 2.54 15.03
C SER A 98 -22.41 1.38 14.03
N ILE A 99 -22.40 1.67 12.75
CA ILE A 99 -22.40 0.65 11.68
C ILE A 99 -21.07 -0.09 11.66
N THR A 100 -19.96 0.62 11.79
CA THR A 100 -18.63 0.02 11.92
C THR A 100 -18.54 -0.92 13.12
N LYS A 101 -19.12 -0.53 14.28
CA LYS A 101 -19.16 -1.38 15.48
C LYS A 101 -19.97 -2.65 15.25
N ILE A 102 -21.17 -2.54 14.66
CA ILE A 102 -22.01 -3.69 14.32
C ILE A 102 -21.31 -4.65 13.36
N ILE A 103 -20.62 -4.12 12.36
CA ILE A 103 -19.87 -4.95 11.40
C ILE A 103 -18.69 -5.64 12.12
N ALA A 104 -17.95 -4.92 12.96
CA ALA A 104 -16.83 -5.50 13.72
C ALA A 104 -17.31 -6.65 14.62
N ASP A 105 -18.44 -6.49 15.32
CA ASP A 105 -19.05 -7.54 16.13
C ASP A 105 -19.45 -8.74 15.28
N SER A 106 -20.07 -8.52 14.13
CA SER A 106 -20.47 -9.59 13.20
C SER A 106 -19.26 -10.37 12.65
N LEU A 107 -18.14 -9.70 12.48
CA LEU A 107 -16.87 -10.28 12.05
C LEU A 107 -16.07 -10.90 13.21
N LYS A 108 -16.57 -10.79 14.45
CA LYS A 108 -15.92 -11.24 15.70
C LYS A 108 -14.56 -10.54 15.95
N ILE A 109 -14.47 -9.26 15.62
CA ILE A 109 -13.31 -8.42 15.91
C ILE A 109 -13.54 -7.73 17.24
N THR A 110 -13.14 -8.40 18.32
CA THR A 110 -13.44 -8.01 19.71
C THR A 110 -12.21 -7.52 20.48
N GLU A 111 -11.01 -7.82 19.98
CA GLU A 111 -9.77 -7.47 20.67
C GLU A 111 -9.09 -6.26 20.02
N SER A 112 -8.18 -5.63 20.76
CA SER A 112 -7.36 -4.50 20.29
C SER A 112 -6.11 -4.94 19.53
N TYR A 113 -5.78 -6.24 19.53
CA TYR A 113 -4.64 -6.79 18.79
C TYR A 113 -4.86 -8.23 18.35
N TYR A 114 -4.15 -8.61 17.29
CA TYR A 114 -4.14 -9.98 16.75
C TYR A 114 -2.72 -10.32 16.29
N LYS A 115 -2.24 -11.55 16.57
CA LYS A 115 -0.91 -12.02 16.18
C LYS A 115 -1.02 -13.12 15.15
N SER A 116 -0.21 -13.06 14.11
CA SER A 116 -0.05 -14.13 13.10
C SER A 116 1.21 -13.86 12.28
N ASP A 117 1.76 -14.87 11.63
CA ASP A 117 2.83 -14.73 10.62
C ASP A 117 2.19 -14.37 9.27
N ILE A 118 1.89 -13.08 9.07
CA ILE A 118 1.03 -12.58 7.98
C ILE A 118 1.72 -12.70 6.61
N ASP A 119 3.04 -12.53 6.55
CA ASP A 119 3.82 -12.62 5.31
C ASP A 119 4.48 -13.98 5.11
N ASN A 120 4.28 -14.92 6.04
CA ASN A 120 4.85 -16.28 6.06
C ASN A 120 6.39 -16.29 6.07
N ASN A 121 7.02 -15.34 6.76
CA ASN A 121 8.47 -15.26 6.93
C ASN A 121 9.02 -16.08 8.13
N GLY A 122 8.13 -16.68 8.93
CA GLY A 122 8.45 -17.48 10.11
C GLY A 122 8.48 -16.71 11.42
N PHE A 123 8.23 -15.40 11.42
CA PHE A 123 8.10 -14.57 12.62
C PHE A 123 6.65 -14.14 12.82
N LEU A 124 6.25 -13.96 14.10
CA LEU A 124 4.92 -13.39 14.37
C LEU A 124 4.91 -11.90 14.09
N ASP A 125 3.95 -11.50 13.28
CA ASP A 125 3.51 -10.12 13.13
C ASP A 125 2.37 -9.81 14.10
N MET A 126 1.99 -8.55 14.21
CA MET A 126 0.88 -8.12 15.06
C MET A 126 0.06 -7.03 14.37
N VAL A 127 -1.25 -7.23 14.28
CA VAL A 127 -2.19 -6.15 13.94
C VAL A 127 -2.67 -5.51 15.23
N ILE A 128 -2.60 -4.19 15.33
CA ILE A 128 -3.05 -3.41 16.49
C ILE A 128 -4.13 -2.41 16.07
N ILE A 129 -5.09 -2.23 16.95
CA ILE A 129 -6.21 -1.29 16.82
C ILE A 129 -6.14 -0.37 18.04
N GLY A 130 -6.27 0.93 17.82
CA GLY A 130 -6.23 1.87 18.92
C GLY A 130 -6.36 3.32 18.49
N ASP A 131 -6.09 4.17 19.45
CA ASP A 131 -6.09 5.63 19.33
C ASP A 131 -4.64 6.12 19.20
N SER A 132 -4.27 6.68 18.06
CA SER A 132 -2.91 7.21 17.87
C SER A 132 -2.70 8.53 18.60
N LYS A 133 -3.75 9.25 18.98
CA LYS A 133 -3.70 10.60 19.60
C LYS A 133 -2.79 11.57 18.84
N CYS A 134 -2.51 11.25 17.59
CA CYS A 134 -1.62 11.99 16.73
C CYS A 134 -2.41 12.57 15.56
N CYS A 135 -2.12 13.82 15.25
CA CYS A 135 -2.29 14.35 13.90
C CYS A 135 -3.73 14.45 13.37
N SER A 136 -4.74 14.35 14.18
CA SER A 136 -6.15 14.33 13.77
C SER A 136 -6.72 15.65 13.26
N SER A 137 -5.94 16.73 13.23
CA SER A 137 -6.28 17.97 12.50
C SER A 137 -5.17 19.00 12.55
N PHE A 138 -5.26 20.06 11.74
CA PHE A 138 -4.40 21.25 11.67
C PHE A 138 -4.04 21.92 13.01
N THR A 139 -4.65 21.48 14.09
CA THR A 139 -4.43 21.98 15.44
C THR A 139 -3.69 20.99 16.34
N ALA A 140 -3.29 19.84 15.85
CA ALA A 140 -2.44 18.85 16.55
C ALA A 140 -1.02 19.39 16.85
N LEU A 141 -0.72 20.61 16.47
CA LEU A 141 0.54 21.29 16.69
C LEU A 141 0.67 21.84 18.11
N GLU A 142 -0.36 21.74 18.93
CA GLU A 142 -0.27 22.14 20.34
C GLU A 142 -0.12 20.91 21.25
N PRO A 143 1.00 20.77 21.96
CA PRO A 143 1.30 19.61 22.82
C PRO A 143 0.28 19.31 23.92
N ASN A 144 -0.61 20.26 24.21
CA ASN A 144 -1.59 20.20 25.31
C ASN A 144 -3.06 20.18 24.84
N SER A 145 -3.34 19.96 23.56
CA SER A 145 -4.74 19.88 23.14
C SER A 145 -5.34 18.57 23.66
N THR A 146 -6.35 18.67 24.51
CA THR A 146 -7.23 17.58 24.98
C THR A 146 -8.05 17.03 23.81
N ARG A 147 -7.41 16.43 22.79
CA ARG A 147 -8.09 16.11 21.56
C ARG A 147 -8.45 14.66 21.38
N SER A 148 -9.61 14.60 20.81
CA SER A 148 -10.32 13.55 20.10
C SER A 148 -9.46 12.35 19.71
N SER A 149 -10.00 11.17 20.01
CA SER A 149 -9.46 9.90 19.58
C SER A 149 -9.27 9.88 18.06
N ASP A 150 -8.12 9.40 17.63
CA ASP A 150 -7.79 9.14 16.22
C ASP A 150 -7.71 7.63 16.02
N TYR A 151 -8.81 7.06 15.56
CA TYR A 151 -8.88 5.64 15.25
C TYR A 151 -7.80 5.24 14.25
N SER A 152 -6.95 4.34 14.66
CA SER A 152 -5.81 3.90 13.88
C SER A 152 -5.64 2.39 13.91
N VAL A 153 -5.22 1.85 12.79
CA VAL A 153 -4.94 0.42 12.62
C VAL A 153 -3.57 0.25 12.00
N TYR A 154 -2.69 -0.45 12.70
CA TYR A 154 -1.34 -0.75 12.21
C TYR A 154 -1.09 -2.25 12.15
N ALA A 155 -0.31 -2.68 11.17
CA ALA A 155 0.35 -3.97 11.18
C ALA A 155 1.82 -3.76 11.51
N LEU A 156 2.29 -4.43 12.56
CA LEU A 156 3.69 -4.45 12.98
C LEU A 156 4.34 -5.67 12.34
N MET A 157 5.00 -5.46 11.19
CA MET A 157 5.66 -6.53 10.44
C MET A 157 7.01 -6.83 11.06
N ASN A 158 7.26 -8.08 11.39
CA ASN A 158 8.43 -8.54 12.11
C ASN A 158 9.38 -9.32 11.21
N PHE A 159 10.63 -8.89 11.15
CA PHE A 159 11.67 -9.51 10.34
C PHE A 159 12.75 -10.22 11.19
N GLY A 160 12.49 -10.38 12.48
CA GLY A 160 13.48 -10.87 13.44
C GLY A 160 14.55 -9.83 13.81
N ASN A 161 15.41 -10.17 14.76
CA ASN A 161 16.50 -9.29 15.24
C ASN A 161 16.01 -7.87 15.60
N ASP A 162 14.85 -7.78 16.26
CA ASP A 162 14.19 -6.52 16.66
C ASP A 162 13.85 -5.58 15.49
N SER A 163 13.85 -6.11 14.27
CA SER A 163 13.46 -5.37 13.08
C SER A 163 11.94 -5.41 12.91
N ILE A 164 11.28 -4.34 13.37
CA ILE A 164 9.82 -4.17 13.27
C ILE A 164 9.51 -3.01 12.32
N ASN A 165 8.65 -3.25 11.35
CA ASN A 165 8.14 -2.22 10.44
C ASN A 165 6.64 -1.98 10.66
N PRO A 166 6.25 -0.92 11.36
CA PRO A 166 4.85 -0.54 11.50
C PRO A 166 4.30 0.01 10.18
N VAL A 167 3.21 -0.57 9.71
CA VAL A 167 2.50 -0.15 8.50
C VAL A 167 1.10 0.30 8.87
N ASN A 168 0.77 1.55 8.59
CA ASN A 168 -0.60 2.05 8.74
C ASN A 168 -1.49 1.39 7.67
N LEU A 169 -2.56 0.75 8.11
CA LEU A 169 -3.50 0.08 7.21
C LEU A 169 -4.59 1.01 6.68
N LYS A 170 -4.76 2.19 7.26
CA LYS A 170 -5.68 3.21 6.72
C LYS A 170 -5.02 3.90 5.54
N ARG A 171 -5.66 3.84 4.37
CA ARG A 171 -5.24 4.63 3.19
C ARG A 171 -5.53 6.12 3.38
N LEU A 172 -6.50 6.44 4.21
CA LEU A 172 -7.00 7.77 4.49
C LEU A 172 -6.73 8.11 5.95
N SER A 173 -6.10 9.24 6.19
CA SER A 173 -5.93 9.82 7.53
C SER A 173 -7.12 10.70 7.93
N PHE A 174 -8.26 10.59 7.25
CA PHE A 174 -9.44 11.44 7.49
C PHE A 174 -10.40 10.83 8.51
N ILE A 175 -11.08 11.71 9.24
CA ILE A 175 -11.94 11.48 10.40
C ILE A 175 -13.09 10.48 10.14
N LEU A 176 -13.52 10.33 8.89
CA LEU A 176 -14.70 9.52 8.53
C LEU A 176 -14.36 8.17 7.89
N TYR A 177 -13.09 7.76 7.91
CA TYR A 177 -12.69 6.53 7.27
C TYR A 177 -12.19 5.51 8.29
N SER A 178 -13.08 4.67 8.73
CA SER A 178 -12.76 3.51 9.55
C SER A 178 -12.57 2.27 8.69
N ILE A 179 -11.69 1.40 9.11
CA ILE A 179 -11.49 0.08 8.53
C ILE A 179 -11.53 -0.96 9.64
N ILE A 180 -11.94 -2.18 9.34
CA ILE A 180 -11.96 -3.28 10.29
C ILE A 180 -10.95 -4.32 9.80
N PRO A 181 -9.83 -4.53 10.49
CA PRO A 181 -8.85 -5.55 10.12
C PRO A 181 -9.30 -6.92 10.59
N LYS A 182 -9.03 -7.95 9.81
CA LYS A 182 -9.26 -9.34 10.17
C LYS A 182 -8.16 -10.22 9.60
N ILE A 183 -7.63 -11.14 10.40
CA ILE A 183 -6.77 -12.20 9.90
C ILE A 183 -7.67 -13.39 9.58
N GLU A 184 -7.74 -13.75 8.31
CA GLU A 184 -8.44 -14.93 7.82
C GLU A 184 -7.42 -15.99 7.44
N TYR A 185 -7.81 -17.26 7.44
CA TYR A 185 -6.92 -18.33 7.05
C TYR A 185 -7.38 -18.96 5.73
N LEU A 186 -6.57 -18.82 4.70
CA LEU A 186 -6.80 -19.41 3.39
C LEU A 186 -5.82 -20.58 3.18
N LYS A 187 -6.34 -21.82 3.15
CA LYS A 187 -5.49 -23.03 3.05
C LYS A 187 -4.38 -23.03 4.11
N ASP A 188 -4.75 -22.78 5.35
CA ASP A 188 -3.87 -22.73 6.53
C ASP A 188 -2.82 -21.62 6.54
N LYS A 189 -2.87 -20.67 5.57
CA LYS A 189 -2.04 -19.48 5.54
C LYS A 189 -2.82 -18.27 6.03
N PRO A 190 -2.26 -17.47 6.93
CA PRO A 190 -2.90 -16.24 7.36
C PRO A 190 -2.93 -15.25 6.20
N GLN A 191 -4.05 -14.57 6.07
CA GLN A 191 -4.33 -13.54 5.08
C GLN A 191 -4.90 -12.33 5.80
N LEU A 192 -4.24 -11.19 5.69
CA LEU A 192 -4.80 -9.96 6.21
C LEU A 192 -5.92 -9.48 5.28
N THR A 193 -7.07 -9.28 5.85
CA THR A 193 -8.25 -8.71 5.17
C THR A 193 -8.65 -7.44 5.90
N ILE A 194 -9.00 -6.41 5.17
CA ILE A 194 -9.66 -5.23 5.73
C ILE A 194 -11.08 -5.12 5.18
N PHE A 195 -11.97 -4.67 6.03
CA PHE A 195 -13.34 -4.35 5.67
C PHE A 195 -13.52 -2.84 5.77
N GLU A 196 -13.93 -2.22 4.67
CA GLU A 196 -14.31 -0.81 4.62
C GLU A 196 -15.83 -0.73 4.81
N PRO A 197 -16.32 -0.15 5.92
CA PRO A 197 -17.76 -0.01 6.15
C PRO A 197 -18.45 0.84 5.08
N PRO A 198 -19.77 0.70 4.91
CA PRO A 198 -20.53 1.58 4.02
C PRO A 198 -20.34 3.04 4.40
N GLN A 199 -20.20 3.90 3.41
CA GLN A 199 -20.14 5.34 3.58
C GLN A 199 -21.47 5.99 3.24
N PHE A 200 -21.75 7.11 3.90
CA PHE A 200 -22.98 7.88 3.74
C PHE A 200 -22.65 9.34 3.44
N SER A 201 -23.46 9.99 2.61
CA SER A 201 -23.33 11.40 2.30
C SER A 201 -23.73 12.27 3.48
N TRP A 202 -23.18 13.47 3.53
CA TRP A 202 -23.62 14.53 4.45
C TRP A 202 -24.18 15.70 3.63
N PRO A 203 -25.32 16.29 3.98
CA PRO A 203 -26.17 16.03 5.16
C PRO A 203 -27.24 14.95 4.94
N ASP A 204 -27.44 14.45 3.73
CA ASP A 204 -28.63 13.67 3.34
C ASP A 204 -28.64 12.24 3.86
N ASN A 205 -27.52 11.77 4.40
CA ASN A 205 -27.33 10.41 4.90
C ASN A 205 -27.66 9.33 3.86
N GLU A 206 -27.47 9.65 2.58
CA GLU A 206 -27.62 8.70 1.51
C GLU A 206 -26.41 7.76 1.46
N LYS A 207 -26.65 6.49 1.19
CA LYS A 207 -25.59 5.49 1.10
C LYS A 207 -24.74 5.69 -0.15
N ILE A 208 -23.47 6.07 0.03
CA ILE A 208 -22.50 6.29 -1.06
C ILE A 208 -21.84 4.98 -1.50
N SER A 209 -21.49 4.10 -0.54
CA SER A 209 -20.79 2.86 -0.84
C SER A 209 -21.36 1.67 -0.07
N ASN A 210 -21.06 0.45 -0.55
CA ASN A 210 -21.34 -0.79 0.15
C ASN A 210 -20.16 -1.19 1.05
N LEU A 211 -20.39 -2.16 1.94
CA LEU A 211 -19.31 -2.86 2.64
C LEU A 211 -18.35 -3.46 1.61
N LYS A 212 -17.09 -3.09 1.70
CA LYS A 212 -16.04 -3.60 0.81
C LYS A 212 -15.08 -4.49 1.58
N LYS A 213 -14.80 -5.67 1.06
CA LYS A 213 -13.77 -6.59 1.55
C LYS A 213 -12.53 -6.45 0.66
N ILE A 214 -11.37 -6.24 1.26
CA ILE A 214 -10.09 -6.11 0.56
C ILE A 214 -9.09 -7.08 1.18
N GLU A 215 -8.63 -8.04 0.41
CA GLU A 215 -7.57 -8.96 0.80
C GLU A 215 -6.22 -8.31 0.49
N LEU A 216 -5.31 -8.33 1.45
CA LEU A 216 -4.02 -7.65 1.36
C LEU A 216 -2.86 -8.63 1.46
N ALA A 217 -1.80 -8.37 0.71
CA ALA A 217 -0.52 -9.05 0.83
C ALA A 217 0.56 -8.05 1.22
N TYR A 218 1.47 -8.43 2.11
CA TYR A 218 2.65 -7.64 2.41
C TYR A 218 3.69 -7.82 1.30
N LYS A 219 3.86 -6.78 0.49
CA LYS A 219 4.79 -6.73 -0.63
C LYS A 219 5.29 -5.30 -0.83
N PHE A 220 6.45 -5.15 -1.44
CA PHE A 220 7.03 -3.82 -1.72
C PHE A 220 7.20 -2.94 -0.48
N GLY A 221 7.37 -3.55 0.69
CA GLY A 221 7.54 -2.88 1.99
C GLY A 221 6.26 -2.29 2.58
N THR A 222 5.08 -2.72 2.08
CA THR A 222 3.76 -2.29 2.58
C THR A 222 2.70 -3.35 2.26
N PHE A 223 1.45 -3.07 2.61
CA PHE A 223 0.31 -3.87 2.16
C PHE A 223 -0.25 -3.32 0.85
N VAL A 224 -0.48 -4.23 -0.09
CA VAL A 224 -1.15 -3.98 -1.37
C VAL A 224 -2.23 -5.04 -1.59
N GLU A 225 -3.16 -4.80 -2.50
CA GLU A 225 -4.22 -5.75 -2.83
C GLU A 225 -3.62 -7.11 -3.23
N TYR A 226 -4.15 -8.18 -2.65
CA TYR A 226 -3.67 -9.53 -2.93
C TYR A 226 -4.02 -9.95 -4.36
N ASN A 227 -3.01 -10.23 -5.16
CA ASN A 227 -3.16 -10.72 -6.52
C ASN A 227 -2.59 -12.14 -6.64
N THR A 228 -3.46 -13.10 -6.97
CA THR A 228 -3.09 -14.52 -7.16
C THR A 228 -2.47 -14.83 -8.51
N ASN A 229 -2.64 -13.93 -9.48
CA ASN A 229 -2.20 -14.14 -10.88
C ASN A 229 -1.63 -12.83 -11.46
N PRO A 230 -0.47 -12.36 -10.96
CA PRO A 230 0.19 -11.18 -11.49
C PRO A 230 0.53 -11.37 -12.96
N LYS A 231 0.27 -10.34 -13.77
CA LYS A 231 0.60 -10.32 -15.19
C LYS A 231 1.88 -9.53 -15.44
N LYS A 232 2.46 -9.73 -16.61
CA LYS A 232 3.60 -8.95 -17.08
C LYS A 232 3.21 -8.19 -18.34
N TYR A 233 3.50 -6.90 -18.34
CA TYR A 233 3.28 -6.01 -19.46
C TYR A 233 4.62 -5.38 -19.88
N SER A 234 4.77 -5.10 -21.18
CA SER A 234 5.89 -4.31 -21.68
C SER A 234 5.55 -2.83 -21.50
N ILE A 235 5.99 -2.24 -20.39
CA ILE A 235 5.75 -0.83 -20.09
C ILE A 235 6.76 0.00 -20.89
N GLU A 236 6.26 0.95 -21.68
CA GLU A 236 7.04 1.80 -22.58
C GLU A 236 7.31 3.17 -21.94
N SER A 237 6.32 3.73 -21.28
CA SER A 237 6.49 4.95 -20.49
C SER A 237 5.46 5.06 -19.38
N ILE A 238 5.83 5.83 -18.35
CA ILE A 238 4.97 6.19 -17.23
C ILE A 238 5.01 7.70 -17.12
N GLU A 239 3.86 8.35 -17.19
CA GLU A 239 3.69 9.76 -16.86
C GLU A 239 2.86 9.87 -15.58
N TYR A 240 3.37 10.63 -14.62
CA TYR A 240 2.65 10.95 -13.39
C TYR A 240 2.60 12.45 -13.19
N LYS A 241 1.39 12.98 -13.15
CA LYS A 241 1.11 14.39 -12.93
C LYS A 241 0.36 14.57 -11.62
N THR A 242 0.70 15.61 -10.87
CA THR A 242 -0.02 16.03 -9.67
C THR A 242 -0.52 17.44 -9.84
N GLU A 243 -1.66 17.73 -9.22
CA GLU A 243 -2.23 19.06 -9.14
C GLU A 243 -2.28 19.52 -7.69
N GLY A 244 -2.40 20.84 -7.50
CA GLY A 244 -2.41 21.44 -6.18
C GLY A 244 -3.61 21.04 -5.32
N CYS A 245 -3.55 21.45 -4.07
CA CYS A 245 -4.63 21.32 -3.09
C CYS A 245 -4.77 22.65 -2.34
N TYR A 246 -5.72 22.73 -1.40
CA TYR A 246 -5.71 23.83 -0.45
C TYR A 246 -4.56 23.66 0.57
N GLY A 247 -3.37 24.17 0.17
CA GLY A 247 -2.14 24.04 0.95
C GLY A 247 -0.91 23.79 0.08
N ASN A 248 0.17 23.30 0.67
CA ASN A 248 1.47 23.11 0.03
C ASN A 248 1.61 21.72 -0.61
N CYS A 249 0.65 21.32 -1.44
CA CYS A 249 0.75 20.06 -2.18
C CYS A 249 1.70 20.22 -3.38
N PRO A 250 2.67 19.33 -3.55
CA PRO A 250 3.59 19.41 -4.67
C PRO A 250 2.88 19.30 -6.02
N VAL A 251 3.16 20.24 -6.90
CA VAL A 251 2.69 20.28 -8.28
C VAL A 251 3.87 19.96 -9.20
N PHE A 252 3.79 18.84 -9.88
CA PHE A 252 4.85 18.38 -10.79
C PHE A 252 4.31 17.40 -11.83
N LYS A 253 5.08 17.23 -12.90
CA LYS A 253 4.93 16.15 -13.86
C LYS A 253 6.26 15.39 -13.96
N LEU A 254 6.20 14.06 -13.90
CA LEU A 254 7.35 13.18 -14.03
C LEU A 254 7.05 12.15 -15.12
N ILE A 255 7.95 12.03 -16.10
CA ILE A 255 7.87 11.04 -17.18
C ILE A 255 9.06 10.10 -17.03
N ILE A 256 8.83 8.80 -17.10
CA ILE A 256 9.85 7.75 -17.04
C ILE A 256 9.71 6.89 -18.31
N CYS A 257 10.78 6.74 -19.07
CA CYS A 257 10.83 5.89 -20.24
C CYS A 257 11.36 4.49 -19.92
N ASN A 258 11.18 3.53 -20.84
CA ASN A 258 11.60 2.15 -20.65
C ASN A 258 13.14 1.95 -20.60
N ASP A 259 13.89 2.92 -21.07
CA ASP A 259 15.37 2.99 -20.96
C ASP A 259 15.84 3.65 -19.64
N GLN A 260 14.91 3.92 -18.70
CA GLN A 260 15.10 4.58 -17.42
C GLN A 260 15.38 6.08 -17.51
N THR A 261 15.45 6.67 -18.70
CA THR A 261 15.50 8.13 -18.81
C THR A 261 14.23 8.73 -18.21
N ALA A 262 14.38 9.85 -17.52
CA ALA A 262 13.26 10.53 -16.90
C ALA A 262 13.40 12.05 -16.99
N THR A 263 12.23 12.71 -17.11
CA THR A 263 12.12 14.15 -17.05
C THR A 263 11.18 14.55 -15.91
N LEU A 264 11.52 15.62 -15.22
CA LEU A 264 10.74 16.18 -14.13
C LEU A 264 10.49 17.66 -14.40
N SER A 265 9.22 18.02 -14.55
CA SER A 265 8.75 19.42 -14.54
C SER A 265 8.23 19.72 -13.14
N ALA A 266 9.00 20.46 -12.35
CA ALA A 266 8.66 20.85 -10.99
C ALA A 266 8.10 22.28 -10.98
N VAL A 267 6.80 22.42 -10.66
CA VAL A 267 6.06 23.70 -10.79
C VAL A 267 6.01 24.43 -9.47
N GLU A 268 5.39 23.84 -8.43
CA GLU A 268 5.20 24.48 -7.13
C GLU A 268 5.27 23.46 -5.99
N PHE A 269 5.66 23.93 -4.81
CA PHE A 269 5.67 23.19 -3.55
C PHE A 269 6.50 21.90 -3.59
N ASN A 270 7.53 21.82 -4.42
CA ASN A 270 8.41 20.68 -4.50
C ASN A 270 9.59 20.85 -3.54
N SER A 271 9.39 20.44 -2.27
CA SER A 271 10.46 20.44 -1.27
C SER A 271 11.59 19.50 -1.66
N LEU A 272 12.85 19.90 -1.40
CA LEU A 272 14.04 19.06 -1.50
C LEU A 272 14.19 18.13 -0.28
N GLU A 273 13.45 18.39 0.80
CA GLU A 273 13.51 17.61 2.03
C GLU A 273 12.39 16.56 2.04
N PRO A 274 12.70 15.27 1.97
CA PRO A 274 11.69 14.21 2.06
C PRO A 274 11.09 14.17 3.48
N ASN A 275 9.77 13.91 3.54
CA ASN A 275 9.03 13.75 4.79
C ASN A 275 9.09 14.95 5.76
N LEU A 276 9.36 16.14 5.26
CA LEU A 276 9.33 17.38 6.02
C LEU A 276 8.07 18.18 5.65
N PHE A 277 7.21 18.43 6.63
CA PHE A 277 6.09 19.35 6.51
C PHE A 277 6.56 20.75 6.89
N GLU A 278 6.41 21.71 5.99
CA GLU A 278 6.77 23.11 6.18
C GLU A 278 5.56 24.01 5.92
N TYR A 279 5.40 25.07 6.72
CA TYR A 279 4.42 26.13 6.40
C TYR A 279 4.81 26.94 5.17
N SER A 280 6.12 27.11 4.98
CA SER A 280 6.68 27.71 3.77
C SER A 280 7.88 26.86 3.35
N ILE A 281 7.93 26.46 2.09
CA ILE A 281 9.02 25.65 1.57
C ILE A 281 10.24 26.54 1.41
N SER A 282 11.25 26.35 2.24
CA SER A 282 12.47 27.14 2.24
C SER A 282 13.43 26.80 1.11
N ARG A 283 13.37 25.59 0.58
CA ARG A 283 14.12 25.11 -0.58
C ARG A 283 13.21 24.40 -1.54
N GLU A 284 12.82 25.08 -2.59
CA GLU A 284 11.93 24.55 -3.60
C GLU A 284 12.71 24.07 -4.83
N LEU A 285 12.42 22.84 -5.26
CA LEU A 285 12.82 22.37 -6.55
C LEU A 285 11.85 22.94 -7.59
N LYS A 286 12.35 23.77 -8.51
CA LYS A 286 11.54 24.43 -9.55
C LYS A 286 12.26 24.49 -10.88
N GLY A 287 11.55 24.11 -11.94
CA GLY A 287 12.06 24.09 -13.33
C GLY A 287 12.00 22.70 -13.95
N GLU A 288 12.72 22.56 -15.06
CA GLU A 288 12.80 21.34 -15.84
C GLU A 288 14.11 20.59 -15.52
N PHE A 289 14.01 19.28 -15.37
CA PHE A 289 15.13 18.42 -14.98
C PHE A 289 15.08 17.12 -15.74
N GLU A 290 16.26 16.50 -15.90
CA GLU A 290 16.43 15.17 -16.48
C GLU A 290 17.36 14.29 -15.63
N THR A 291 17.19 12.98 -15.72
CA THR A 291 18.05 12.01 -15.06
C THR A 291 17.89 10.62 -15.70
N ILE A 292 18.74 9.68 -15.28
CA ILE A 292 18.53 8.24 -15.45
C ILE A 292 18.14 7.69 -14.08
N ILE A 293 16.96 7.11 -13.98
CA ILE A 293 16.44 6.54 -12.73
C ILE A 293 17.29 5.33 -12.32
N ASP A 294 17.65 5.27 -11.07
CA ASP A 294 18.29 4.10 -10.46
C ASP A 294 17.51 2.81 -10.80
N ILE A 295 18.24 1.77 -11.26
CA ILE A 295 17.64 0.52 -11.74
C ILE A 295 16.75 -0.16 -10.71
N LYS A 296 17.08 -0.04 -9.41
CA LYS A 296 16.28 -0.63 -8.34
C LYS A 296 14.93 0.09 -8.23
N ASN A 297 14.94 1.42 -8.17
CA ASN A 297 13.72 2.23 -8.08
C ASN A 297 12.83 2.02 -9.32
N TYR A 298 13.44 2.00 -10.52
CA TYR A 298 12.73 1.72 -11.77
C TYR A 298 12.05 0.35 -11.72
N LYS A 299 12.83 -0.70 -11.40
CA LYS A 299 12.33 -2.08 -11.35
C LYS A 299 11.22 -2.25 -10.31
N ASP A 300 11.37 -1.68 -9.13
CA ASP A 300 10.36 -1.76 -8.06
C ASP A 300 9.02 -1.16 -8.52
N ILE A 301 9.03 -0.05 -9.29
CA ILE A 301 7.82 0.57 -9.86
C ILE A 301 7.18 -0.37 -10.91
N ILE A 302 7.97 -0.89 -11.84
CA ILE A 302 7.50 -1.80 -12.90
C ILE A 302 6.92 -3.09 -12.31
N ASP A 303 7.62 -3.68 -11.33
CA ASP A 303 7.18 -4.92 -10.67
C ASP A 303 5.87 -4.71 -9.91
N LEU A 304 5.70 -3.57 -9.24
CA LEU A 304 4.46 -3.25 -8.55
C LEU A 304 3.30 -3.01 -9.54
N LEU A 305 3.51 -2.25 -10.61
CA LEU A 305 2.49 -2.04 -11.65
C LEU A 305 2.01 -3.36 -12.24
N ASN A 306 2.95 -4.24 -12.58
CA ASN A 306 2.63 -5.58 -13.08
C ASN A 306 1.89 -6.43 -12.04
N TYR A 307 2.31 -6.36 -10.78
CA TYR A 307 1.65 -7.07 -9.69
C TYR A 307 0.20 -6.63 -9.49
N LEU A 308 -0.07 -5.33 -9.63
CA LEU A 308 -1.42 -4.78 -9.53
C LEU A 308 -2.32 -5.11 -10.72
N ASP A 309 -1.78 -5.68 -11.81
CA ASP A 309 -2.52 -5.81 -13.08
C ASP A 309 -3.12 -4.46 -13.50
N PHE A 310 -2.25 -3.42 -13.58
CA PHE A 310 -2.68 -2.02 -13.71
C PHE A 310 -3.71 -1.75 -14.80
N PRO A 311 -3.76 -2.49 -15.95
CA PRO A 311 -4.82 -2.26 -16.93
C PRO A 311 -6.23 -2.59 -16.42
N SER A 312 -6.35 -3.45 -15.40
CA SER A 312 -7.64 -3.84 -14.80
C SER A 312 -8.14 -2.86 -13.72
N LEU A 313 -7.31 -1.92 -13.28
CA LEU A 313 -7.70 -0.90 -12.32
C LEU A 313 -8.76 0.04 -12.91
N GLU A 314 -9.57 0.66 -12.05
CA GLU A 314 -10.52 1.69 -12.47
C GLU A 314 -9.78 2.87 -13.11
N ASN A 315 -10.47 3.60 -13.99
CA ASN A 315 -9.91 4.80 -14.61
C ASN A 315 -10.00 6.02 -13.70
N ASP A 316 -11.01 6.04 -12.83
CA ASP A 316 -11.31 7.18 -11.98
C ASP A 316 -11.50 6.76 -10.53
N TYR A 317 -10.80 7.45 -9.65
CA TYR A 317 -10.96 7.35 -8.21
C TYR A 317 -11.32 8.71 -7.65
N TYR A 318 -12.24 8.74 -6.72
CA TYR A 318 -12.73 9.96 -6.13
C TYR A 318 -12.88 9.82 -4.61
N PHE A 319 -12.39 10.82 -3.91
CA PHE A 319 -12.58 10.97 -2.48
C PHE A 319 -13.52 12.15 -2.19
N SER A 320 -14.59 11.90 -1.44
CA SER A 320 -15.65 12.89 -1.14
C SER A 320 -15.20 13.90 -0.07
N ALA A 321 -14.17 14.68 -0.36
CA ALA A 321 -13.76 15.82 0.46
C ALA A 321 -13.26 16.92 -0.47
N THR A 322 -13.50 18.19 -0.10
CA THR A 322 -12.98 19.35 -0.84
C THR A 322 -11.47 19.51 -0.65
N ASP A 323 -10.85 20.28 -1.50
CA ASP A 323 -9.50 20.81 -1.33
C ASP A 323 -8.38 19.73 -1.33
N GLN A 324 -8.68 18.56 -1.88
CA GLN A 324 -7.72 17.46 -1.98
C GLN A 324 -6.81 17.60 -3.21
N PRO A 325 -5.57 17.08 -3.16
CA PRO A 325 -4.72 17.01 -4.34
C PRO A 325 -5.28 16.01 -5.35
N SER A 326 -5.13 16.32 -6.64
CA SER A 326 -5.41 15.37 -7.73
C SER A 326 -4.13 14.77 -8.26
N SER A 327 -4.23 13.59 -8.86
CA SER A 327 -3.16 13.02 -9.67
C SER A 327 -3.70 12.30 -10.90
N GLN A 328 -2.87 12.23 -11.93
CA GLN A 328 -3.10 11.42 -13.12
C GLN A 328 -1.87 10.55 -13.38
N LEU A 329 -2.09 9.25 -13.51
CA LEU A 329 -1.10 8.27 -13.89
C LEU A 329 -1.44 7.75 -15.28
N THR A 330 -0.57 8.01 -16.26
CA THR A 330 -0.70 7.52 -17.64
C THR A 330 0.40 6.51 -17.91
N ILE A 331 0.04 5.32 -18.36
CA ILE A 331 0.98 4.23 -18.64
C ILE A 331 0.80 3.80 -20.09
N MET A 332 1.86 3.90 -20.89
CA MET A 332 1.94 3.34 -22.24
C MET A 332 2.58 1.96 -22.18
N TYR A 333 1.97 0.98 -22.84
CA TYR A 333 2.42 -0.42 -22.77
C TYR A 333 1.98 -1.25 -23.97
N ASP A 334 2.63 -2.39 -24.17
CA ASP A 334 2.26 -3.42 -25.16
C ASP A 334 1.92 -2.87 -26.55
N ASN A 335 2.89 -2.17 -27.17
CA ASN A 335 2.79 -1.54 -28.50
C ASN A 335 1.78 -0.37 -28.55
N GLY A 336 1.93 0.56 -27.62
CA GLY A 336 1.22 1.84 -27.64
C GLY A 336 -0.18 1.82 -27.01
N LYS A 337 -0.59 0.72 -26.36
CA LYS A 337 -1.78 0.76 -25.52
C LYS A 337 -1.58 1.76 -24.40
N THR A 338 -2.64 2.40 -23.97
CA THR A 338 -2.59 3.43 -22.93
C THR A 338 -3.61 3.14 -21.84
N LYS A 339 -3.17 3.20 -20.58
CA LYS A 339 -4.02 3.22 -19.40
C LYS A 339 -3.88 4.58 -18.73
N ILE A 340 -5.00 5.22 -18.44
CA ILE A 340 -5.08 6.48 -17.71
C ILE A 340 -5.85 6.24 -16.43
N ILE A 341 -5.30 6.69 -15.30
CA ILE A 341 -5.92 6.61 -13.97
C ILE A 341 -5.91 8.02 -13.38
N SER A 342 -7.08 8.56 -13.14
CA SER A 342 -7.31 9.83 -12.45
C SER A 342 -7.68 9.57 -11.00
N ASP A 343 -7.10 10.28 -10.04
CA ASP A 343 -7.35 10.04 -8.62
C ASP A 343 -7.43 11.37 -7.86
N TYR A 344 -8.65 11.78 -7.54
CA TYR A 344 -8.92 12.91 -6.66
C TYR A 344 -8.80 12.48 -5.20
N GLY A 345 -7.85 13.04 -4.48
CA GLY A 345 -7.47 12.67 -3.13
C GLY A 345 -6.25 11.74 -3.08
N LYS A 346 -5.83 11.16 -4.21
CA LYS A 346 -4.69 10.22 -4.32
C LYS A 346 -4.84 9.01 -3.37
N LYS A 347 -6.04 8.43 -3.32
CA LYS A 347 -6.46 7.41 -2.34
C LYS A 347 -7.10 6.16 -2.96
N GLY A 348 -6.94 5.96 -4.27
CA GLY A 348 -7.62 4.91 -5.03
C GLY A 348 -7.52 3.51 -4.42
N THR A 349 -6.38 2.83 -4.53
CA THR A 349 -6.12 1.53 -3.91
C THR A 349 -4.84 1.58 -3.07
N HIS A 350 -4.59 0.56 -2.25
CA HIS A 350 -3.32 0.48 -1.48
C HIS A 350 -2.11 0.45 -2.41
N GLY A 351 -2.21 -0.34 -3.49
CA GLY A 351 -1.17 -0.42 -4.50
C GLY A 351 -0.96 0.90 -5.24
N LEU A 352 -2.03 1.61 -5.62
CA LEU A 352 -1.92 2.94 -6.25
C LEU A 352 -1.28 3.97 -5.32
N VAL A 353 -1.67 4.01 -4.04
CA VAL A 353 -1.03 4.89 -3.05
C VAL A 353 0.46 4.59 -2.96
N LYS A 354 0.85 3.30 -2.99
CA LYS A 354 2.27 2.93 -3.00
C LYS A 354 2.98 3.40 -4.26
N ILE A 355 2.39 3.23 -5.46
CA ILE A 355 2.94 3.72 -6.74
C ILE A 355 3.14 5.24 -6.69
N TYR A 356 2.12 5.99 -6.27
CA TYR A 356 2.22 7.44 -6.16
C TYR A 356 3.36 7.89 -5.24
N ASN A 357 3.52 7.20 -4.10
CA ASN A 357 4.60 7.47 -3.16
C ASN A 357 5.98 7.13 -3.77
N MET A 358 6.11 5.98 -4.47
CA MET A 358 7.36 5.60 -5.12
C MET A 358 7.77 6.62 -6.17
N ILE A 359 6.86 7.02 -7.06
CA ILE A 359 7.14 8.01 -8.11
C ILE A 359 7.41 9.38 -7.49
N SER A 360 6.63 9.81 -6.50
CA SER A 360 6.84 11.09 -5.83
C SER A 360 8.20 11.17 -5.13
N ASN A 361 8.70 10.07 -4.58
CA ASN A 361 9.99 10.01 -3.91
C ASN A 361 11.18 10.14 -4.89
N LEU A 362 10.98 9.84 -6.19
CA LEU A 362 12.02 10.03 -7.19
C LEU A 362 12.48 11.48 -7.28
N ARG A 363 11.65 12.46 -6.95
CA ARG A 363 12.02 13.88 -6.91
C ARG A 363 13.17 14.17 -5.94
N THR A 364 13.29 13.40 -4.87
CA THR A 364 14.25 13.65 -3.79
C THR A 364 15.34 12.59 -3.65
N ASN A 365 15.14 11.39 -4.21
CA ASN A 365 16.09 10.28 -4.09
C ASN A 365 16.91 10.01 -5.38
N GLN A 366 16.76 10.85 -6.40
CA GLN A 366 17.55 10.81 -7.64
C GLN A 366 18.42 12.06 -7.75
N LYS A 367 19.49 11.97 -8.56
CA LYS A 367 20.32 13.14 -8.91
C LYS A 367 19.76 13.76 -10.19
N TRP A 368 19.07 14.85 -10.08
CA TRP A 368 18.48 15.58 -11.19
C TRP A 368 19.44 16.62 -11.76
N ASN A 369 19.60 16.64 -13.09
CA ASN A 369 20.33 17.68 -13.84
C ASN A 369 19.31 18.68 -14.34
N LYS A 370 19.51 19.97 -14.01
CA LYS A 370 18.64 21.03 -14.49
C LYS A 370 18.83 21.23 -15.98
N ILE A 371 17.74 21.24 -16.75
CA ILE A 371 17.75 21.58 -18.16
C ILE A 371 17.82 23.11 -18.23
N THR A 372 18.93 23.64 -18.79
CA THR A 372 19.08 25.07 -19.08
C THR A 372 18.46 25.32 -20.44
N GLU A 373 17.50 26.24 -20.51
CA GLU A 373 17.07 26.78 -21.79
C GLU A 373 18.27 27.49 -22.45
N ASN A 374 18.67 27.04 -23.64
CA ASN A 374 19.69 27.70 -24.48
C ASN A 374 19.08 28.91 -25.19
#